data_c99f6541399781317418e027caf38017
#
_entry.id   c99f6541399781317418e027caf38017
#
_cell.length_a   1.000
_cell.length_b   1.000
_cell.length_c   1.000
_cell.angle_alpha   90.00
_cell.angle_beta   90.00
_cell.angle_gamma   90.00
#
_symmetry.space_group_name_H-M   'P 1'
#
loop_
_entity.id
_entity.type
_entity.pdbx_description
1 polymer ?
#
loop_
_entity_poly.entity_id
_entity_poly.type
_entity_poly.pdbx_seq_one_letter_code
_entity_poly.pdbx_strand_id
1 'polypeptide(L)'
;ILGLTATPERSDGEDMLELFQNVAYKMDLKTAVERGVLVPIRCVRVKTNIDLTDVRINGIKYNSQDLESKLFIPERNQLIVDTYLRYVNGKKTVIFCASVDHAAEIAKLLRDSGVKAEAVSGRDRVEVREKILKDYETGSTNVLCACDLLNEGWDSPHTTVLFMARPTMSKTIYLQQLGRGTRRCPGKEDLLVVDFVDNANMFNMPYSLHRVLDIAKYQPMAYVLAPENKRKLDQDML
;
A
#
# COMPACT_ATOMS: atom_id res chain seq x y z
N ILE A 1 -20.65 -6.07 -24.36
CA ILE A 1 -19.50 -5.36 -23.72
C ILE A 1 -18.96 -6.25 -22.62
N LEU A 2 -17.61 -6.40 -22.56
CA LEU A 2 -16.92 -7.11 -21.48
C LEU A 2 -16.11 -6.10 -20.66
N GLY A 3 -16.34 -6.06 -19.35
CA GLY A 3 -15.57 -5.26 -18.39
C GLY A 3 -14.74 -6.15 -17.48
N LEU A 4 -13.49 -5.75 -17.21
CA LEU A 4 -12.60 -6.38 -16.24
C LEU A 4 -12.18 -5.33 -15.22
N THR A 5 -12.36 -5.60 -13.92
CA THR A 5 -11.94 -4.71 -12.84
C THR A 5 -11.52 -5.51 -11.61
N ALA A 6 -10.51 -5.02 -10.90
CA ALA A 6 -10.13 -5.55 -9.59
C ALA A 6 -11.01 -4.96 -8.45
N THR A 7 -11.69 -3.85 -8.70
CA THR A 7 -12.53 -3.12 -7.73
C THR A 7 -13.88 -2.80 -8.36
N PRO A 8 -14.84 -3.74 -8.33
CA PRO A 8 -16.16 -3.55 -8.95
C PRO A 8 -17.00 -2.48 -8.26
N GLU A 9 -16.73 -2.20 -6.99
CA GLU A 9 -17.40 -1.15 -6.22
C GLU A 9 -16.81 0.21 -6.62
N ARG A 10 -17.64 1.07 -7.22
CA ARG A 10 -17.25 2.44 -7.60
C ARG A 10 -17.26 3.36 -6.37
N SER A 11 -16.29 4.27 -6.34
CA SER A 11 -16.19 5.25 -5.25
C SER A 11 -17.26 6.36 -5.30
N ASP A 12 -17.96 6.50 -6.43
CA ASP A 12 -19.06 7.46 -6.64
C ASP A 12 -20.44 6.88 -6.29
N GLY A 13 -20.51 5.60 -5.91
CA GLY A 13 -21.76 4.94 -5.53
C GLY A 13 -22.62 4.44 -6.68
N GLU A 14 -22.17 4.61 -7.94
CA GLU A 14 -22.87 4.04 -9.08
C GLU A 14 -22.68 2.52 -9.18
N ASP A 15 -23.73 1.80 -9.53
CA ASP A 15 -23.68 0.34 -9.70
C ASP A 15 -23.15 -0.02 -11.10
N MET A 16 -22.03 -0.75 -11.14
CA MET A 16 -21.49 -1.28 -12.39
C MET A 16 -22.45 -2.26 -13.09
N LEU A 17 -23.39 -2.86 -12.37
CA LEU A 17 -24.39 -3.76 -12.93
C LEU A 17 -25.42 -3.04 -13.81
N GLU A 18 -25.63 -1.75 -13.62
CA GLU A 18 -26.47 -0.95 -14.54
C GLU A 18 -25.86 -0.93 -15.96
N LEU A 19 -24.54 -0.92 -16.06
CA LEU A 19 -23.83 -0.92 -17.35
C LEU A 19 -23.63 -2.34 -17.91
N PHE A 20 -23.25 -3.31 -17.06
CA PHE A 20 -22.80 -4.64 -17.50
C PHE A 20 -23.86 -5.74 -17.35
N GLN A 21 -24.97 -5.47 -16.65
CA GLN A 21 -26.12 -6.36 -16.45
C GLN A 21 -25.82 -7.68 -15.73
N ASN A 22 -24.66 -8.31 -15.97
CA ASN A 22 -24.30 -9.61 -15.42
C ASN A 22 -22.84 -9.66 -14.97
N VAL A 23 -22.57 -10.42 -13.89
CA VAL A 23 -21.22 -10.79 -13.44
C VAL A 23 -20.92 -12.21 -13.90
N ALA A 24 -20.04 -12.34 -14.89
CA ALA A 24 -19.64 -13.64 -15.41
C ALA A 24 -18.73 -14.42 -14.43
N TYR A 25 -17.84 -13.71 -13.72
CA TYR A 25 -16.93 -14.30 -12.75
C TYR A 25 -16.50 -13.27 -11.71
N LYS A 26 -16.40 -13.68 -10.44
CA LYS A 26 -15.86 -12.89 -9.34
C LYS A 26 -14.87 -13.72 -8.54
N MET A 27 -13.68 -13.16 -8.30
CA MET A 27 -12.68 -13.71 -7.39
C MET A 27 -12.24 -12.62 -6.43
N ASP A 28 -12.50 -12.79 -5.15
CA ASP A 28 -12.02 -11.87 -4.13
C ASP A 28 -10.54 -12.12 -3.79
N LEU A 29 -9.94 -11.16 -3.07
CA LEU A 29 -8.52 -11.21 -2.68
C LEU A 29 -8.21 -12.45 -1.83
N LYS A 30 -9.10 -12.81 -0.90
CA LYS A 30 -8.93 -13.97 -0.03
C LYS A 30 -8.86 -15.26 -0.84
N THR A 31 -9.83 -15.49 -1.70
CA THR A 31 -9.88 -16.65 -2.59
C THR A 31 -8.66 -16.70 -3.51
N ALA A 32 -8.22 -15.56 -4.06
CA ALA A 32 -7.06 -15.49 -4.92
C ALA A 32 -5.75 -15.90 -4.20
N VAL A 33 -5.58 -15.47 -2.94
CA VAL A 33 -4.45 -15.88 -2.12
C VAL A 33 -4.56 -17.35 -1.70
N GLU A 34 -5.72 -17.82 -1.26
CA GLU A 34 -5.95 -19.21 -0.85
C GLU A 34 -5.70 -20.20 -2.01
N ARG A 35 -6.08 -19.83 -3.23
CA ARG A 35 -5.80 -20.60 -4.46
C ARG A 35 -4.38 -20.46 -4.99
N GLY A 36 -3.54 -19.63 -4.35
CA GLY A 36 -2.17 -19.38 -4.78
C GLY A 36 -2.03 -18.60 -6.09
N VAL A 37 -3.08 -17.90 -6.53
CA VAL A 37 -3.00 -16.96 -7.68
C VAL A 37 -2.22 -15.72 -7.29
N LEU A 38 -2.38 -15.25 -6.05
CA LEU A 38 -1.63 -14.16 -5.43
C LEU A 38 -0.75 -14.70 -4.29
N VAL A 39 0.28 -13.92 -3.90
CA VAL A 39 1.15 -14.29 -2.79
C VAL A 39 0.44 -14.14 -1.44
N PRO A 40 0.83 -14.91 -0.41
CA PRO A 40 0.40 -14.69 0.97
C PRO A 40 0.73 -13.28 1.45
N ILE A 41 -0.04 -12.74 2.41
CA ILE A 41 0.11 -11.38 2.91
C ILE A 41 0.35 -11.41 4.41
N ARG A 42 1.45 -10.78 4.85
CA ARG A 42 1.78 -10.46 6.24
C ARG A 42 1.51 -9.01 6.53
N CYS A 43 1.33 -8.64 7.80
CA CYS A 43 1.11 -7.27 8.20
C CYS A 43 1.90 -6.88 9.43
N VAL A 44 2.43 -5.65 9.40
CA VAL A 44 2.94 -4.94 10.57
C VAL A 44 2.19 -3.62 10.69
N ARG A 45 1.71 -3.28 11.89
CA ARG A 45 1.08 -2.01 12.19
C ARG A 45 2.04 -1.16 13.00
N VAL A 46 2.37 0.01 12.47
CA VAL A 46 3.23 1.01 13.13
C VAL A 46 2.33 2.12 13.66
N LYS A 47 2.21 2.21 14.98
CA LYS A 47 1.47 3.32 15.60
C LYS A 47 2.26 4.61 15.45
N THR A 48 1.57 5.67 15.07
CA THR A 48 2.09 7.04 15.04
C THR A 48 1.42 7.89 16.11
N ASN A 49 1.99 9.06 16.41
CA ASN A 49 1.40 10.04 17.32
C ASN A 49 0.55 11.09 16.56
N ILE A 50 0.23 10.83 15.30
CA ILE A 50 -0.57 11.74 14.47
C ILE A 50 -2.03 11.62 14.87
N ASP A 51 -2.70 12.76 15.00
CA ASP A 51 -4.14 12.86 15.22
C ASP A 51 -4.81 13.43 13.96
N LEU A 52 -5.66 12.62 13.35
CA LEU A 52 -6.43 12.95 12.13
C LEU A 52 -7.84 13.46 12.45
N THR A 53 -8.24 13.57 13.73
CA THR A 53 -9.60 13.93 14.12
C THR A 53 -10.07 15.27 13.56
N ASP A 54 -9.15 16.24 13.42
CA ASP A 54 -9.42 17.59 12.91
C ASP A 54 -9.24 17.73 11.39
N VAL A 55 -8.80 16.67 10.71
CA VAL A 55 -8.63 16.70 9.25
C VAL A 55 -9.99 16.73 8.57
N ARG A 56 -10.24 17.78 7.79
CA ARG A 56 -11.50 17.94 7.05
C ARG A 56 -11.69 16.82 6.05
N ILE A 57 -12.94 16.45 5.85
CA ILE A 57 -13.37 15.39 4.93
C ILE A 57 -14.14 16.02 3.77
N ASN A 58 -13.77 15.66 2.54
CA ASN A 58 -14.47 16.01 1.31
C ASN A 58 -15.08 14.72 0.74
N GLY A 59 -16.36 14.45 1.05
CA GLY A 59 -17.02 13.20 0.72
C GLY A 59 -16.34 12.01 1.42
N ILE A 60 -15.74 11.09 0.65
CA ILE A 60 -15.04 9.90 1.15
C ILE A 60 -13.51 10.07 1.18
N LYS A 61 -13.00 11.30 1.09
CA LYS A 61 -11.56 11.59 1.04
C LYS A 61 -11.19 12.63 2.07
N TYR A 62 -10.00 12.51 2.64
CA TYR A 62 -9.41 13.59 3.41
C TYR A 62 -9.15 14.82 2.52
N ASN A 63 -9.26 16.02 3.08
CA ASN A 63 -8.73 17.21 2.45
C ASN A 63 -7.20 17.07 2.32
N SER A 64 -6.69 17.22 1.10
CA SER A 64 -5.27 16.92 0.80
C SER A 64 -4.31 17.86 1.53
N GLN A 65 -4.64 19.15 1.65
CA GLN A 65 -3.78 20.14 2.32
C GLN A 65 -3.73 19.91 3.83
N ASP A 66 -4.90 19.65 4.46
CA ASP A 66 -4.97 19.37 5.89
C ASP A 66 -4.21 18.08 6.22
N LEU A 67 -4.41 17.04 5.40
CA LEU A 67 -3.73 15.77 5.59
C LEU A 67 -2.20 15.93 5.45
N GLU A 68 -1.75 16.61 4.40
CA GLU A 68 -0.33 16.87 4.18
C GLU A 68 0.30 17.62 5.37
N SER A 69 -0.34 18.69 5.86
CA SER A 69 0.15 19.46 6.99
C SER A 69 0.30 18.64 8.27
N LYS A 70 -0.55 17.62 8.46
CA LYS A 70 -0.50 16.71 9.61
C LYS A 70 0.55 15.60 9.45
N LEU A 71 0.78 15.14 8.22
CA LEU A 71 1.64 13.99 7.95
C LEU A 71 3.08 14.36 7.60
N PHE A 72 3.29 15.54 7.03
CA PHE A 72 4.61 16.01 6.60
C PHE A 72 5.35 16.65 7.77
N ILE A 73 5.68 15.86 8.77
CA ILE A 73 6.44 16.27 9.96
C ILE A 73 7.70 15.41 10.11
N PRO A 74 8.83 16.00 10.57
CA PRO A 74 10.12 15.32 10.64
C PRO A 74 10.08 14.00 11.41
N GLU A 75 9.39 13.96 12.56
CA GLU A 75 9.33 12.79 13.43
C GLU A 75 8.62 11.60 12.74
N ARG A 76 7.55 11.88 11.98
CA ARG A 76 6.85 10.85 11.24
C ARG A 76 7.66 10.36 10.04
N ASN A 77 8.32 11.26 9.35
CA ASN A 77 9.21 10.93 8.24
C ASN A 77 10.37 10.04 8.73
N GLN A 78 10.96 10.40 9.87
CA GLN A 78 12.02 9.59 10.48
C GLN A 78 11.51 8.21 10.90
N LEU A 79 10.30 8.11 11.49
CA LEU A 79 9.68 6.83 11.83
C LEU A 79 9.50 5.92 10.61
N ILE A 80 9.14 6.48 9.44
CA ILE A 80 9.01 5.71 8.20
C ILE A 80 10.37 5.15 7.78
N VAL A 81 11.42 6.00 7.80
CA VAL A 81 12.79 5.61 7.44
C VAL A 81 13.34 4.55 8.41
N ASP A 82 13.20 4.77 9.72
CA ASP A 82 13.66 3.84 10.76
C ASP A 82 12.96 2.48 10.65
N THR A 83 11.66 2.50 10.34
CA THR A 83 10.89 1.28 10.09
C THR A 83 11.45 0.50 8.90
N TYR A 84 11.78 1.20 7.80
CA TYR A 84 12.41 0.55 6.65
C TYR A 84 13.77 -0.06 7.02
N LEU A 85 14.66 0.72 7.62
CA LEU A 85 16.02 0.29 7.97
C LEU A 85 16.01 -0.91 8.95
N ARG A 86 15.11 -0.89 9.91
CA ARG A 86 15.04 -1.91 10.97
C ARG A 86 14.44 -3.23 10.49
N TYR A 87 13.41 -3.19 9.67
CA TYR A 87 12.60 -4.40 9.39
C TYR A 87 12.75 -4.94 7.97
N VAL A 88 13.08 -4.08 7.00
CA VAL A 88 13.00 -4.46 5.58
C VAL A 88 14.16 -3.93 4.72
N ASN A 89 15.25 -3.52 5.34
CA ASN A 89 16.41 -2.97 4.63
C ASN A 89 16.85 -3.92 3.50
N GLY A 90 17.08 -3.33 2.32
CA GLY A 90 17.47 -4.05 1.11
C GLY A 90 16.31 -4.72 0.34
N LYS A 91 15.08 -4.77 0.89
CA LYS A 91 13.92 -5.34 0.20
C LYS A 91 13.31 -4.36 -0.81
N LYS A 92 12.77 -4.90 -1.89
CA LYS A 92 11.99 -4.16 -2.89
C LYS A 92 10.72 -3.59 -2.27
N THR A 93 10.69 -2.28 -2.07
CA THR A 93 9.65 -1.60 -1.29
C THR A 93 9.01 -0.47 -2.08
N VAL A 94 7.69 -0.35 -1.99
CA VAL A 94 6.94 0.84 -2.42
C VAL A 94 6.39 1.54 -1.20
N ILE A 95 6.59 2.85 -1.11
CA ILE A 95 6.05 3.72 -0.05
C ILE A 95 5.02 4.66 -0.66
N PHE A 96 3.76 4.50 -0.27
CA PHE A 96 2.67 5.38 -0.68
C PHE A 96 2.64 6.62 0.24
N CYS A 97 2.97 7.77 -0.32
CA CYS A 97 3.13 9.04 0.39
C CYS A 97 1.91 9.95 0.23
N ALA A 98 1.75 10.91 1.14
CA ALA A 98 0.61 11.81 1.17
C ALA A 98 0.62 12.84 0.03
N SER A 99 1.81 13.32 -0.36
CA SER A 99 2.02 14.27 -1.44
C SER A 99 3.30 13.95 -2.22
N VAL A 100 3.51 14.66 -3.33
CA VAL A 100 4.75 14.54 -4.13
C VAL A 100 5.94 15.02 -3.32
N ASP A 101 5.79 16.11 -2.57
CA ASP A 101 6.86 16.67 -1.74
C ASP A 101 7.20 15.75 -0.56
N HIS A 102 6.18 15.10 0.04
CA HIS A 102 6.40 14.07 1.05
C HIS A 102 7.17 12.86 0.47
N ALA A 103 6.84 12.42 -0.75
CA ALA A 103 7.56 11.32 -1.40
C ALA A 103 9.02 11.68 -1.67
N ALA A 104 9.29 12.91 -2.13
CA ALA A 104 10.64 13.42 -2.36
C ALA A 104 11.47 13.46 -1.07
N GLU A 105 10.87 13.93 0.04
CA GLU A 105 11.55 14.01 1.34
C GLU A 105 11.87 12.61 1.90
N ILE A 106 10.91 11.67 1.87
CA ILE A 106 11.17 10.29 2.32
C ILE A 106 12.28 9.64 1.49
N ALA A 107 12.25 9.80 0.16
CA ALA A 107 13.29 9.27 -0.71
C ALA A 107 14.66 9.88 -0.40
N LYS A 108 14.71 11.18 -0.11
CA LYS A 108 15.95 11.88 0.30
C LYS A 108 16.49 11.32 1.63
N LEU A 109 15.67 11.23 2.66
CA LEU A 109 16.06 10.70 3.97
C LEU A 109 16.57 9.24 3.88
N LEU A 110 15.96 8.42 3.03
CA LEU A 110 16.41 7.07 2.75
C LEU A 110 17.79 7.08 2.05
N ARG A 111 18.01 7.95 1.06
CA ARG A 111 19.33 8.10 0.40
C ARG A 111 20.40 8.59 1.36
N ASP A 112 20.09 9.55 2.21
CA ASP A 112 20.99 10.07 3.24
C ASP A 112 21.39 8.96 4.25
N SER A 113 20.52 7.93 4.38
CA SER A 113 20.79 6.71 5.17
C SER A 113 21.44 5.57 4.36
N GLY A 114 21.91 5.83 3.13
CA GLY A 114 22.59 4.85 2.27
C GLY A 114 21.68 3.90 1.51
N VAL A 115 20.35 4.14 1.47
CA VAL A 115 19.39 3.32 0.75
C VAL A 115 19.23 3.81 -0.69
N LYS A 116 19.21 2.90 -1.65
CA LYS A 116 18.89 3.20 -3.05
C LYS A 116 17.38 3.49 -3.20
N ALA A 117 16.99 4.75 -3.03
CA ALA A 117 15.61 5.19 -3.03
C ALA A 117 15.38 6.32 -4.01
N GLU A 118 14.24 6.27 -4.73
CA GLU A 118 13.79 7.30 -5.65
C GLU A 118 12.35 7.69 -5.38
N ALA A 119 12.05 8.98 -5.58
CA ALA A 119 10.68 9.48 -5.64
C ALA A 119 10.21 9.51 -7.10
N VAL A 120 8.94 9.15 -7.33
CA VAL A 120 8.33 9.19 -8.65
C VAL A 120 6.95 9.84 -8.58
N SER A 121 6.68 10.76 -9.52
CA SER A 121 5.44 11.53 -9.54
C SER A 121 4.91 11.76 -10.96
N GLY A 122 3.65 12.17 -11.07
CA GLY A 122 3.07 12.61 -12.33
C GLY A 122 3.66 13.94 -12.86
N ARG A 123 4.43 14.69 -12.03
CA ARG A 123 5.13 15.93 -12.43
C ARG A 123 6.44 15.65 -13.17
N ASP A 124 6.96 14.41 -13.06
CA ASP A 124 8.20 14.04 -13.73
C ASP A 124 7.99 13.91 -15.25
N ARG A 125 9.03 14.27 -16.01
CA ARG A 125 9.06 14.00 -17.45
C ARG A 125 8.95 12.49 -17.68
N VAL A 126 8.30 12.12 -18.77
CA VAL A 126 8.03 10.69 -19.09
C VAL A 126 9.31 9.86 -19.06
N GLU A 127 10.38 10.37 -19.68
CA GLU A 127 11.67 9.68 -19.79
C GLU A 127 12.33 9.45 -18.39
N VAL A 128 12.21 10.46 -17.51
CA VAL A 128 12.74 10.37 -16.13
C VAL A 128 11.96 9.32 -15.35
N ARG A 129 10.64 9.38 -15.44
CA ARG A 129 9.75 8.43 -14.78
C ARG A 129 9.98 6.99 -15.23
N GLU A 130 10.07 6.77 -16.56
CA GLU A 130 10.35 5.44 -17.12
C GLU A 130 11.70 4.90 -16.66
N LYS A 131 12.73 5.79 -16.60
CA LYS A 131 14.04 5.41 -16.08
C LYS A 131 13.96 4.98 -14.61
N ILE A 132 13.32 5.77 -13.75
CA ILE A 132 13.16 5.44 -12.32
C ILE A 132 12.46 4.09 -12.14
N LEU A 133 11.37 3.87 -12.87
CA LEU A 133 10.62 2.61 -12.79
C LEU A 133 11.45 1.43 -13.29
N LYS A 134 12.21 1.61 -14.38
CA LYS A 134 13.13 0.59 -14.90
C LYS A 134 14.26 0.29 -13.91
N ASP A 135 14.85 1.30 -13.30
CA ASP A 135 15.91 1.14 -12.28
C ASP A 135 15.39 0.38 -11.05
N TYR A 136 14.13 0.59 -10.70
CA TYR A 136 13.46 -0.20 -9.67
C TYR A 136 13.28 -1.65 -10.11
N GLU A 137 12.78 -1.94 -11.30
CA GLU A 137 12.61 -3.31 -11.79
C GLU A 137 13.94 -4.08 -11.87
N THR A 138 15.01 -3.45 -12.38
CA THR A 138 16.32 -4.07 -12.56
C THR A 138 17.11 -4.23 -11.26
N GLY A 139 16.72 -3.57 -10.16
CA GLY A 139 17.40 -3.66 -8.87
C GLY A 139 18.43 -2.56 -8.62
N SER A 140 18.56 -1.59 -9.51
CA SER A 140 19.40 -0.41 -9.28
C SER A 140 18.80 0.49 -8.19
N THR A 141 17.49 0.47 -8.02
CA THR A 141 16.73 1.12 -6.94
C THR A 141 15.98 0.07 -6.14
N ASN A 142 15.97 0.19 -4.80
CA ASN A 142 15.27 -0.73 -3.90
C ASN A 142 13.95 -0.16 -3.39
N VAL A 143 13.83 1.17 -3.28
CA VAL A 143 12.65 1.82 -2.73
C VAL A 143 12.10 2.85 -3.70
N LEU A 144 10.81 2.76 -4.00
CA LEU A 144 10.03 3.79 -4.68
C LEU A 144 9.12 4.51 -3.69
N CYS A 145 9.22 5.83 -3.64
CA CYS A 145 8.29 6.70 -2.92
C CYS A 145 7.37 7.39 -3.94
N ALA A 146 6.05 7.24 -3.79
CA ALA A 146 5.10 7.80 -4.75
C ALA A 146 3.84 8.33 -4.09
N CYS A 147 3.27 9.38 -4.69
CA CYS A 147 1.93 9.86 -4.39
C CYS A 147 1.05 9.62 -5.62
N ASP A 148 -0.02 8.84 -5.45
CA ASP A 148 -1.06 8.49 -6.42
C ASP A 148 -0.61 7.83 -7.74
N LEU A 149 0.56 8.15 -8.29
CA LEU A 149 1.01 7.69 -9.60
C LEU A 149 1.02 6.16 -9.76
N LEU A 150 1.41 5.44 -8.71
CA LEU A 150 1.52 3.99 -8.72
C LEU A 150 0.20 3.27 -8.42
N ASN A 151 -0.89 4.00 -8.20
CA ASN A 151 -2.20 3.40 -7.92
C ASN A 151 -2.76 2.67 -9.14
N GLU A 152 -2.46 3.14 -10.37
CA GLU A 152 -2.96 2.59 -11.62
C GLU A 152 -1.85 2.42 -12.66
N GLY A 153 -2.02 1.46 -13.59
CA GLY A 153 -1.21 1.30 -14.79
C GLY A 153 0.22 0.78 -14.61
N TRP A 154 0.78 0.78 -13.41
CA TRP A 154 2.13 0.25 -13.16
C TRP A 154 2.08 -1.17 -12.59
N ASP A 155 3.01 -2.01 -13.02
CA ASP A 155 3.15 -3.39 -12.58
C ASP A 155 4.58 -3.69 -12.11
N SER A 156 4.72 -4.20 -10.89
CA SER A 156 6.00 -4.67 -10.34
C SER A 156 5.81 -5.93 -9.50
N PRO A 157 5.88 -7.11 -10.12
CA PRO A 157 5.80 -8.38 -9.39
C PRO A 157 6.88 -8.55 -8.33
N HIS A 158 8.05 -7.91 -8.54
CA HIS A 158 9.19 -7.98 -7.64
C HIS A 158 9.02 -7.19 -6.32
N THR A 159 8.00 -6.34 -6.21
CA THR A 159 7.70 -5.62 -4.96
C THR A 159 7.32 -6.61 -3.86
N THR A 160 8.09 -6.64 -2.77
CA THR A 160 7.88 -7.56 -1.63
C THR A 160 7.39 -6.85 -0.38
N VAL A 161 7.46 -5.52 -0.35
CA VAL A 161 7.02 -4.71 0.79
C VAL A 161 6.22 -3.50 0.31
N LEU A 162 5.11 -3.22 0.98
CA LEU A 162 4.31 -2.00 0.81
C LEU A 162 4.23 -1.23 2.11
N PHE A 163 4.59 0.04 2.09
CA PHE A 163 4.38 0.98 3.19
C PHE A 163 3.16 1.84 2.89
N MET A 164 2.09 1.67 3.66
CA MET A 164 0.87 2.46 3.58
C MET A 164 1.05 3.72 4.45
N ALA A 165 1.94 4.63 4.01
CA ALA A 165 2.27 5.84 4.76
C ALA A 165 1.30 7.00 4.51
N ARG A 166 0.32 6.83 3.62
CA ARG A 166 -0.79 7.76 3.39
C ARG A 166 -2.10 7.15 3.89
N PRO A 167 -2.70 7.70 4.95
CA PRO A 167 -4.05 7.33 5.36
C PRO A 167 -5.06 7.54 4.22
N THR A 168 -5.96 6.60 4.03
CA THR A 168 -7.05 6.73 3.05
C THR A 168 -8.36 6.23 3.62
N MET A 169 -9.46 6.97 3.35
CA MET A 169 -10.82 6.56 3.66
C MET A 169 -11.46 5.78 2.52
N SER A 170 -10.75 5.57 1.41
CA SER A 170 -11.23 4.82 0.25
C SER A 170 -10.70 3.39 0.28
N LYS A 171 -11.62 2.42 0.44
CA LYS A 171 -11.32 0.98 0.33
C LYS A 171 -10.72 0.65 -1.04
N THR A 172 -11.27 1.25 -2.09
CA THR A 172 -10.80 1.07 -3.47
C THR A 172 -9.34 1.48 -3.63
N ILE A 173 -8.95 2.68 -3.17
CA ILE A 173 -7.56 3.15 -3.22
C ILE A 173 -6.65 2.20 -2.43
N TYR A 174 -7.05 1.80 -1.22
CA TYR A 174 -6.25 0.87 -0.41
C TYR A 174 -6.04 -0.46 -1.14
N LEU A 175 -7.09 -1.03 -1.74
CA LEU A 175 -7.01 -2.28 -2.49
C LEU A 175 -6.18 -2.15 -3.77
N GLN A 176 -6.24 -1.02 -4.47
CA GLN A 176 -5.41 -0.74 -5.64
C GLN A 176 -3.92 -0.69 -5.26
N GLN A 177 -3.57 -0.01 -4.16
CA GLN A 177 -2.21 0.02 -3.62
C GLN A 177 -1.75 -1.38 -3.20
N LEU A 178 -2.57 -2.12 -2.46
CA LEU A 178 -2.29 -3.49 -2.06
C LEU A 178 -2.00 -4.41 -3.25
N GLY A 179 -2.79 -4.26 -4.32
CA GLY A 179 -2.64 -5.03 -5.56
C GLY A 179 -1.27 -4.89 -6.22
N ARG A 180 -0.54 -3.79 -5.98
CA ARG A 180 0.81 -3.59 -6.54
C ARG A 180 1.83 -4.58 -5.99
N GLY A 181 1.63 -5.11 -4.78
CA GLY A 181 2.54 -6.06 -4.17
C GLY A 181 2.05 -7.50 -4.12
N THR A 182 0.83 -7.81 -4.55
CA THR A 182 0.27 -9.16 -4.37
C THR A 182 0.62 -10.15 -5.47
N ARG A 183 1.18 -9.69 -6.60
CA ARG A 183 1.50 -10.55 -7.75
C ARG A 183 2.65 -11.49 -7.45
N ARG A 184 2.57 -12.68 -8.03
CA ARG A 184 3.62 -13.71 -7.91
C ARG A 184 4.78 -13.41 -8.85
N CYS A 185 5.99 -13.71 -8.39
CA CYS A 185 7.16 -13.84 -9.23
C CYS A 185 8.11 -14.89 -8.63
N PRO A 186 9.06 -15.43 -9.42
CA PRO A 186 10.08 -16.35 -8.89
C PRO A 186 10.82 -15.74 -7.71
N GLY A 187 10.99 -16.53 -6.65
CA GLY A 187 11.70 -16.10 -5.42
C GLY A 187 10.89 -15.24 -4.44
N LYS A 188 9.65 -14.88 -4.78
CA LYS A 188 8.77 -14.13 -3.87
C LYS A 188 7.86 -15.06 -3.10
N GLU A 189 8.04 -15.14 -1.80
CA GLU A 189 7.28 -16.02 -0.91
C GLU A 189 6.00 -15.39 -0.38
N ASP A 190 6.06 -14.09 -0.06
CA ASP A 190 4.94 -13.32 0.48
C ASP A 190 5.06 -11.83 0.19
N LEU A 191 4.05 -11.08 0.57
CA LEU A 191 4.03 -9.62 0.62
C LEU A 191 3.94 -9.17 2.08
N LEU A 192 4.83 -8.30 2.50
CA LEU A 192 4.72 -7.59 3.77
C LEU A 192 4.05 -6.22 3.57
N VAL A 193 2.94 -6.00 4.26
CA VAL A 193 2.27 -4.71 4.34
C VAL A 193 2.62 -4.04 5.67
N VAL A 194 3.12 -2.83 5.62
CA VAL A 194 3.37 -1.98 6.79
C VAL A 194 2.34 -0.86 6.81
N ASP A 195 1.36 -0.98 7.69
CA ASP A 195 0.32 0.02 7.90
C ASP A 195 0.77 1.04 8.95
N PHE A 196 0.87 2.31 8.59
CA PHE A 196 1.06 3.41 9.55
C PHE A 196 -0.31 3.81 10.09
N VAL A 197 -0.52 3.55 11.39
CA VAL A 197 -1.81 3.72 12.05
C VAL A 197 -1.81 5.01 12.85
N ASP A 198 -2.50 6.00 12.31
CA ASP A 198 -2.71 7.30 12.92
C ASP A 198 -3.98 7.28 13.80
N ASN A 199 -4.07 8.16 14.79
CA ASN A 199 -5.27 8.31 15.59
C ASN A 199 -6.38 8.97 14.76
N ALA A 200 -7.59 8.46 14.87
CA ALA A 200 -8.75 8.96 14.15
C ALA A 200 -10.02 8.66 14.93
N ASN A 201 -11.08 9.43 14.71
CA ASN A 201 -12.41 9.09 15.22
C ASN A 201 -13.15 8.14 14.28
N MET A 202 -14.34 7.68 14.67
CA MET A 202 -15.13 6.72 13.88
C MET A 202 -15.59 7.27 12.51
N PHE A 203 -15.65 8.60 12.35
CA PHE A 203 -16.13 9.23 11.10
C PHE A 203 -15.03 9.40 10.07
N ASN A 204 -13.77 9.55 10.52
CA ASN A 204 -12.61 9.75 9.64
C ASN A 204 -11.54 8.66 9.78
N MET A 205 -11.91 7.47 10.22
CA MET A 205 -10.99 6.35 10.38
C MET A 205 -10.46 5.86 9.03
N PRO A 206 -9.15 5.85 8.81
CA PRO A 206 -8.56 5.34 7.58
C PRO A 206 -8.70 3.82 7.46
N TYR A 207 -8.59 3.32 6.24
CA TYR A 207 -8.46 1.89 6.01
C TYR A 207 -7.07 1.39 6.42
N SER A 208 -7.05 0.19 6.96
CA SER A 208 -5.87 -0.64 7.19
C SER A 208 -6.14 -2.02 6.59
N LEU A 209 -5.13 -2.86 6.48
CA LEU A 209 -5.31 -4.22 5.95
C LEU A 209 -6.36 -5.01 6.73
N HIS A 210 -6.33 -4.92 8.06
CA HIS A 210 -7.31 -5.60 8.93
C HIS A 210 -8.74 -5.09 8.73
N ARG A 211 -8.91 -3.76 8.59
CA ARG A 211 -10.22 -3.16 8.34
C ARG A 211 -10.76 -3.52 6.95
N VAL A 212 -9.92 -3.53 5.93
CA VAL A 212 -10.31 -3.92 4.56
C VAL A 212 -10.78 -5.37 4.49
N LEU A 213 -10.15 -6.25 5.27
CA LEU A 213 -10.41 -7.69 5.28
C LEU A 213 -11.34 -8.14 6.41
N ASP A 214 -11.87 -7.20 7.21
CA ASP A 214 -12.72 -7.47 8.37
C ASP A 214 -12.09 -8.46 9.36
N ILE A 215 -10.82 -8.26 9.70
CA ILE A 215 -10.05 -9.12 10.61
C ILE A 215 -9.89 -8.42 11.96
N ALA A 216 -10.51 -8.99 13.00
CA ALA A 216 -10.53 -8.40 14.33
C ALA A 216 -9.19 -8.53 15.09
N LYS A 217 -8.44 -9.64 14.90
CA LYS A 217 -7.20 -9.90 15.64
C LYS A 217 -5.99 -9.43 14.84
N TYR A 218 -5.13 -8.67 15.51
CA TYR A 218 -3.83 -8.29 14.97
C TYR A 218 -2.71 -9.02 15.71
N GLN A 219 -1.82 -9.63 14.93
CA GLN A 219 -0.59 -10.23 15.40
C GLN A 219 0.55 -9.74 14.50
N PRO A 220 1.60 -9.12 15.05
CA PRO A 220 2.70 -8.60 14.27
C PRO A 220 3.37 -9.70 13.44
N MET A 221 3.64 -9.41 12.16
CA MET A 221 4.32 -10.31 11.20
C MET A 221 3.57 -11.60 10.85
N ALA A 222 2.41 -11.88 11.44
CA ALA A 222 1.60 -13.03 11.10
C ALA A 222 0.99 -12.93 9.70
N TYR A 223 0.68 -14.09 9.12
CA TYR A 223 -0.09 -14.14 7.90
C TYR A 223 -1.52 -13.66 8.13
N VAL A 224 -1.88 -12.56 7.47
CA VAL A 224 -3.25 -12.04 7.43
C VAL A 224 -4.07 -12.84 6.42
N LEU A 225 -3.49 -13.11 5.25
CA LEU A 225 -4.02 -14.01 4.23
C LEU A 225 -2.94 -14.98 3.79
N ALA A 226 -3.23 -16.28 3.83
CA ALA A 226 -2.35 -17.33 3.33
C ALA A 226 -3.16 -18.60 3.04
N PRO A 227 -2.66 -19.52 2.21
CA PRO A 227 -3.15 -20.88 2.11
C PRO A 227 -3.13 -21.59 3.47
N GLU A 228 -4.05 -22.51 3.68
CA GLU A 228 -4.25 -23.16 4.98
C GLU A 228 -2.97 -23.83 5.54
N ASN A 229 -2.20 -24.48 4.68
CA ASN A 229 -0.93 -25.11 5.04
C ASN A 229 0.11 -24.13 5.61
N LYS A 230 0.17 -22.89 5.10
CA LYS A 230 1.07 -21.85 5.61
C LYS A 230 0.59 -21.25 6.95
N ARG A 231 -0.73 -21.15 7.15
CA ARG A 231 -1.29 -20.64 8.43
C ARG A 231 -1.00 -21.59 9.59
N LYS A 232 -1.07 -22.91 9.36
CA LYS A 232 -0.75 -23.92 10.41
C LYS A 232 0.70 -23.81 10.85
N LEU A 233 1.64 -23.68 9.94
CA LEU A 233 3.07 -23.52 10.26
C LEU A 233 3.37 -22.29 11.11
N ASP A 234 2.66 -21.18 10.90
CA ASP A 234 2.83 -19.95 11.67
C ASP A 234 2.28 -20.07 13.11
N GLN A 235 1.26 -20.92 13.32
CA GLN A 235 0.68 -21.21 14.64
C GLN A 235 1.54 -22.16 15.48
N ASP A 236 2.25 -23.06 14.81
CA ASP A 236 3.13 -24.04 15.48
C ASP A 236 4.50 -23.44 15.86
N MET A 237 4.84 -22.25 15.35
CA MET A 237 6.09 -21.52 15.62
C MET A 237 5.97 -20.47 16.75
N LEU A 238 4.80 -20.28 17.32
CA LEU A 238 4.48 -19.34 18.40
C LEU A 238 4.22 -20.08 19.71
#